data_a5b6bccd6e83ed07e93a3f8355fa38b4
#
_entry.id   a5b6bccd6e83ed07e93a3f8355fa38b4
#
_cell.length_a   1.000
_cell.length_b   1.000
_cell.length_c   1.000
_cell.angle_alpha   90.00
_cell.angle_beta   90.00
_cell.angle_gamma   90.00
#
_symmetry.space_group_name_H-M   'P 1'
#
loop_
_entity.id
_entity.type
_entity.pdbx_description
1 polymer ?
#
loop_
_entity_poly.entity_id
_entity_poly.type
_entity_poly.pdbx_seq_one_letter_code
_entity_poly.pdbx_strand_id
1 'polypeptide(L)'
;RDVVAAVTNAGGYGVLGALAYEPERLEVELDWIDDHVDGKPYGVDFAMPAKYEGQGGGDKATPEYLASLIPEEHRAFADSLMEEAGIPEMPEDFDAAPKAAGLNVDLEGPGQVEVTLAHDNVNMVINALGPPPKYVVDECHQRDVLVGGLVGSRQHAERQLAIGTDVIIAQGTEAGGHCGDISTMVLVPQVVDAVGPDVPVLAAGGIQDGRQMAAAMALGAQGVWTGSMWLLAQEADMHPEVTENLLDATSTDFIRSRAMTGKPARQYRSAWVDAWEREDAPDTLPMPIQGLLFGEYSRRWSRVHSKEFGGHPAGQIVGSIDKVRPARDMVLDMVQGWIDVAEQFG
;
A
#
# COMPACT_ATOMS: atom_id res chain seq x y z
N ARG A 1 7.96 8.48 6.45
CA ARG A 1 7.64 9.43 7.52
C ARG A 1 7.55 10.87 7.03
N ASP A 2 8.50 11.33 6.22
CA ASP A 2 8.58 12.73 5.78
C ASP A 2 7.33 13.18 5.01
N VAL A 3 6.78 12.30 4.13
CA VAL A 3 5.49 12.56 3.45
C VAL A 3 4.34 12.68 4.45
N VAL A 4 4.30 11.81 5.47
CA VAL A 4 3.25 11.84 6.52
C VAL A 4 3.25 13.18 7.23
N ALA A 5 4.41 13.64 7.70
CA ALA A 5 4.55 14.93 8.37
C ALA A 5 4.20 16.10 7.44
N ALA A 6 4.65 16.07 6.16
CA ALA A 6 4.37 17.14 5.20
C ALA A 6 2.86 17.25 4.87
N VAL A 7 2.18 16.12 4.67
CA VAL A 7 0.72 16.05 4.44
C VAL A 7 -0.06 16.54 5.66
N THR A 8 0.29 16.06 6.86
CA THR A 8 -0.36 16.44 8.11
C THR A 8 -0.19 17.95 8.38
N ASN A 9 1.00 18.48 8.17
CA ASN A 9 1.28 19.91 8.33
C ASN A 9 0.61 20.79 7.28
N ALA A 10 0.34 20.26 6.10
CA ALA A 10 -0.41 20.99 5.06
C ALA A 10 -1.93 21.03 5.31
N GLY A 11 -2.45 20.37 6.34
CA GLY A 11 -3.87 20.30 6.67
C GLY A 11 -4.59 19.07 6.11
N GLY A 12 -3.84 18.12 5.53
CA GLY A 12 -4.32 16.78 5.23
C GLY A 12 -4.27 15.88 6.46
N TYR A 13 -4.53 14.59 6.26
CA TYR A 13 -4.38 13.55 7.26
C TYR A 13 -3.32 12.55 6.77
N GLY A 14 -2.12 12.63 7.36
CA GLY A 14 -1.02 11.74 6.98
C GLY A 14 -1.22 10.34 7.55
N VAL A 15 -0.84 9.31 6.79
CA VAL A 15 -0.89 7.92 7.24
C VAL A 15 0.41 7.21 6.89
N LEU A 16 1.05 6.63 7.91
CA LEU A 16 2.25 5.83 7.72
C LEU A 16 1.90 4.40 7.35
N GLY A 17 2.39 3.92 6.21
CA GLY A 17 2.34 2.48 5.88
C GLY A 17 3.38 1.71 6.71
N ALA A 18 2.93 0.95 7.69
CA ALA A 18 3.81 0.24 8.64
C ALA A 18 4.24 -1.17 8.17
N LEU A 19 3.89 -1.54 6.95
CA LEU A 19 4.05 -2.89 6.40
C LEU A 19 5.46 -3.48 6.49
N ALA A 20 6.47 -2.63 6.29
CA ALA A 20 7.86 -3.04 6.18
C ALA A 20 8.68 -2.81 7.44
N TYR A 21 8.08 -2.30 8.51
CA TYR A 21 8.80 -1.97 9.73
C TYR A 21 8.64 -3.06 10.79
N GLU A 22 9.78 -3.52 11.32
CA GLU A 22 9.82 -4.23 12.60
C GLU A 22 9.42 -3.27 13.74
N PRO A 23 8.89 -3.76 14.88
CA PRO A 23 8.39 -2.90 15.97
C PRO A 23 9.41 -1.85 16.43
N GLU A 24 10.67 -2.21 16.61
CA GLU A 24 11.73 -1.30 17.04
C GLU A 24 12.02 -0.19 16.02
N ARG A 25 11.90 -0.53 14.72
CA ARG A 25 12.07 0.47 13.66
C ARG A 25 10.83 1.35 13.53
N LEU A 26 9.65 0.77 13.71
CA LEU A 26 8.38 1.52 13.71
C LEU A 26 8.38 2.60 14.80
N GLU A 27 8.81 2.27 16.02
CA GLU A 27 8.99 3.22 17.13
C GLU A 27 9.79 4.44 16.69
N VAL A 28 10.95 4.23 16.06
CA VAL A 28 11.82 5.32 15.59
C VAL A 28 11.13 6.19 14.52
N GLU A 29 10.32 5.59 13.66
CA GLU A 29 9.59 6.36 12.64
C GLU A 29 8.45 7.18 13.25
N LEU A 30 7.74 6.62 14.23
CA LEU A 30 6.63 7.29 14.91
C LEU A 30 7.12 8.41 15.84
N ASP A 31 8.20 8.19 16.63
CA ASP A 31 8.86 9.22 17.40
C ASP A 31 9.23 10.43 16.53
N TRP A 32 9.80 10.14 15.36
CA TRP A 32 10.19 11.21 14.44
C TRP A 32 8.96 11.96 13.90
N ILE A 33 7.85 11.28 13.57
CA ILE A 33 6.62 11.93 13.11
C ILE A 33 6.03 12.80 14.21
N ASP A 34 5.96 12.30 15.45
CA ASP A 34 5.47 13.05 16.60
C ASP A 34 6.21 14.37 16.81
N ASP A 35 7.54 14.34 16.66
CA ASP A 35 8.39 15.53 16.74
C ASP A 35 8.15 16.53 15.59
N HIS A 36 7.51 16.13 14.50
CA HIS A 36 7.40 16.93 13.27
C HIS A 36 5.96 17.31 12.85
N VAL A 37 4.95 16.92 13.62
CA VAL A 37 3.53 17.22 13.29
C VAL A 37 2.88 18.25 14.22
N ASP A 38 3.60 18.85 15.13
CA ASP A 38 3.09 19.86 16.08
C ASP A 38 1.85 19.39 16.87
N GLY A 39 1.84 18.12 17.31
CA GLY A 39 0.72 17.51 18.03
C GLY A 39 -0.52 17.26 17.18
N LYS A 40 -0.44 17.37 15.85
CA LYS A 40 -1.56 17.04 14.97
C LYS A 40 -1.69 15.52 14.84
N PRO A 41 -2.94 15.02 14.69
CA PRO A 41 -3.17 13.59 14.57
C PRO A 41 -2.77 13.05 13.19
N TYR A 42 -2.32 11.77 13.19
CA TYR A 42 -2.04 10.99 11.98
C TYR A 42 -2.48 9.52 12.17
N GLY A 43 -2.41 8.74 11.11
CA GLY A 43 -2.76 7.33 11.14
C GLY A 43 -1.62 6.39 10.83
N VAL A 44 -1.83 5.10 11.13
CA VAL A 44 -0.89 4.03 10.78
C VAL A 44 -1.65 2.91 10.07
N ASP A 45 -1.15 2.48 8.90
CA ASP A 45 -1.76 1.45 8.06
C ASP A 45 -0.92 0.16 8.11
N PHE A 46 -1.58 -0.92 8.45
CA PHE A 46 -1.02 -2.27 8.51
C PHE A 46 -1.53 -3.14 7.36
N ALA A 47 -0.88 -4.29 7.17
CA ALA A 47 -1.40 -5.33 6.30
C ALA A 47 -1.46 -6.65 7.06
N MET A 48 -2.53 -6.85 7.78
CA MET A 48 -2.85 -8.08 8.49
C MET A 48 -3.86 -8.90 7.66
N PRO A 49 -3.40 -9.82 6.79
CA PRO A 49 -4.33 -10.60 5.97
C PRO A 49 -5.09 -11.60 6.82
N ALA A 50 -6.40 -11.71 6.59
CA ALA A 50 -7.25 -12.66 7.31
C ALA A 50 -6.90 -14.14 7.02
N LYS A 51 -6.23 -14.41 5.90
CA LYS A 51 -5.76 -15.76 5.50
C LYS A 51 -4.46 -15.66 4.69
N TYR A 52 -3.47 -16.47 5.07
CA TYR A 52 -2.20 -16.61 4.35
C TYR A 52 -1.62 -18.01 4.55
N GLU A 53 -0.70 -18.43 3.69
CA GLU A 53 -0.01 -19.72 3.81
C GLU A 53 0.88 -19.71 5.06
N GLY A 54 0.75 -20.74 5.89
CA GLY A 54 1.48 -20.84 7.17
C GLY A 54 0.74 -20.28 8.40
N GLN A 55 -0.46 -19.71 8.24
CA GLN A 55 -1.24 -19.16 9.35
C GLN A 55 -1.49 -20.21 10.45
N GLY A 56 -1.13 -19.86 11.70
CA GLY A 56 -1.24 -20.77 12.86
C GLY A 56 -0.24 -21.94 12.85
N GLY A 57 0.77 -21.90 11.97
CA GLY A 57 1.74 -22.99 11.76
C GLY A 57 2.90 -23.03 12.76
N GLY A 58 3.02 -22.09 13.71
CA GLY A 58 4.17 -22.01 14.60
C GLY A 58 5.49 -21.98 13.82
N ASP A 59 6.41 -22.92 14.09
CA ASP A 59 7.71 -23.03 13.40
C ASP A 59 7.62 -23.12 11.86
N LYS A 60 6.44 -23.45 11.31
CA LYS A 60 6.15 -23.49 9.86
C LYS A 60 5.70 -22.15 9.29
N ALA A 61 5.63 -21.12 10.09
CA ALA A 61 5.29 -19.76 9.65
C ALA A 61 6.54 -18.86 9.55
N THR A 62 7.74 -19.39 9.80
CA THR A 62 8.98 -18.59 9.69
C THR A 62 9.31 -18.25 8.21
N PRO A 63 9.92 -17.08 7.96
CA PRO A 63 10.36 -16.69 6.62
C PRO A 63 11.24 -17.75 5.96
N GLU A 64 12.14 -18.38 6.71
CA GLU A 64 13.06 -19.39 6.24
C GLU A 64 12.32 -20.67 5.80
N TYR A 65 11.34 -21.11 6.60
CA TYR A 65 10.51 -22.27 6.23
C TYR A 65 9.69 -21.95 4.96
N LEU A 66 9.03 -20.81 4.93
CA LEU A 66 8.22 -20.39 3.77
C LEU A 66 9.08 -20.21 2.49
N ALA A 67 10.29 -19.67 2.63
CA ALA A 67 11.25 -19.55 1.52
C ALA A 67 11.72 -20.95 1.03
N SER A 68 11.80 -21.94 1.90
CA SER A 68 12.14 -23.33 1.52
C SER A 68 11.05 -24.01 0.69
N LEU A 69 9.82 -23.47 0.68
CA LEU A 69 8.71 -23.97 -0.13
C LEU A 69 8.74 -23.44 -1.58
N ILE A 70 9.64 -22.52 -1.92
CA ILE A 70 9.79 -22.03 -3.29
C ILE A 70 10.35 -23.15 -4.17
N PRO A 71 9.62 -23.61 -5.21
CA PRO A 71 10.08 -24.69 -6.08
C PRO A 71 11.35 -24.28 -6.85
N GLU A 72 12.18 -25.27 -7.16
CA GLU A 72 13.43 -25.05 -7.91
C GLU A 72 13.18 -24.45 -9.31
N GLU A 73 12.08 -24.83 -9.97
CA GLU A 73 11.69 -24.26 -11.26
C GLU A 73 11.45 -22.75 -11.22
N HIS A 74 10.85 -22.22 -10.11
CA HIS A 74 10.62 -20.79 -9.93
C HIS A 74 11.93 -20.02 -9.71
N ARG A 75 12.85 -20.61 -8.92
CA ARG A 75 14.20 -20.04 -8.75
C ARG A 75 14.98 -20.05 -10.06
N ALA A 76 14.96 -21.17 -10.78
CA ALA A 76 15.64 -21.27 -12.08
C ALA A 76 15.08 -20.28 -13.11
N PHE A 77 13.76 -20.07 -13.12
CA PHE A 77 13.14 -19.06 -13.96
C PHE A 77 13.61 -17.64 -13.58
N ALA A 78 13.58 -17.30 -12.31
CA ALA A 78 14.02 -16.00 -11.83
C ALA A 78 15.53 -15.76 -12.03
N ASP A 79 16.37 -16.80 -11.85
CA ASP A 79 17.81 -16.74 -12.13
C ASP A 79 18.08 -16.49 -13.61
N SER A 80 17.35 -17.16 -14.52
CA SER A 80 17.49 -16.90 -15.96
C SER A 80 17.20 -15.45 -16.34
N LEU A 81 16.21 -14.81 -15.71
CA LEU A 81 15.91 -13.39 -15.92
C LEU A 81 17.07 -12.49 -15.47
N MET A 82 17.69 -12.80 -14.33
CA MET A 82 18.83 -12.03 -13.83
C MET A 82 20.06 -12.22 -14.72
N GLU A 83 20.31 -13.45 -15.20
CA GLU A 83 21.40 -13.76 -16.11
C GLU A 83 21.23 -13.05 -17.46
N GLU A 84 20.03 -13.12 -18.06
CA GLU A 84 19.71 -12.43 -19.32
C GLU A 84 19.90 -10.91 -19.22
N ALA A 85 19.57 -10.31 -18.06
CA ALA A 85 19.74 -8.89 -17.79
C ALA A 85 21.13 -8.51 -17.32
N GLY A 86 22.05 -9.47 -17.11
CA GLY A 86 23.39 -9.21 -16.59
C GLY A 86 23.41 -8.72 -15.13
N ILE A 87 22.37 -9.03 -14.35
CA ILE A 87 22.25 -8.65 -12.93
C ILE A 87 23.01 -9.69 -12.08
N PRO A 88 24.05 -9.29 -11.35
CA PRO A 88 24.88 -10.23 -10.60
C PRO A 88 24.15 -10.85 -9.42
N GLU A 89 24.64 -11.97 -8.94
CA GLU A 89 24.25 -12.55 -7.66
C GLU A 89 24.56 -11.62 -6.49
N MET A 90 23.89 -11.87 -5.36
CA MET A 90 24.23 -11.19 -4.11
C MET A 90 25.62 -11.65 -3.63
N PRO A 91 26.44 -10.75 -3.05
CA PRO A 91 27.71 -11.15 -2.42
C PRO A 91 27.50 -12.21 -1.33
N GLU A 92 28.43 -13.16 -1.19
CA GLU A 92 28.37 -14.25 -0.20
C GLU A 92 28.30 -13.74 1.26
N ASP A 93 28.82 -12.55 1.54
CA ASP A 93 28.80 -11.88 2.84
C ASP A 93 27.54 -11.05 3.10
N PHE A 94 26.59 -11.06 2.16
CA PHE A 94 25.33 -10.36 2.32
C PHE A 94 24.34 -11.22 3.14
N ASP A 95 24.42 -11.07 4.46
CA ASP A 95 23.49 -11.70 5.40
C ASP A 95 22.17 -10.91 5.45
N ALA A 96 21.23 -11.32 4.62
CA ALA A 96 19.87 -10.80 4.68
C ALA A 96 18.89 -11.95 4.90
N ALA A 97 18.26 -11.95 6.07
CA ALA A 97 17.10 -12.81 6.30
C ALA A 97 16.09 -12.68 5.16
N PRO A 98 15.42 -13.76 4.75
CA PRO A 98 14.36 -13.71 3.74
C PRO A 98 13.31 -12.68 4.14
N LYS A 99 13.09 -11.66 3.30
CA LYS A 99 12.04 -10.66 3.51
C LYS A 99 11.09 -10.71 2.32
N ALA A 100 9.82 -10.95 2.58
CA ALA A 100 8.80 -10.74 1.57
C ALA A 100 8.76 -9.24 1.23
N ALA A 101 8.71 -8.91 -0.07
CA ALA A 101 8.67 -7.52 -0.51
C ALA A 101 7.49 -6.79 0.14
N GLY A 102 7.81 -5.83 1.01
CA GLY A 102 6.81 -5.00 1.66
C GLY A 102 5.88 -5.73 2.64
N LEU A 103 6.20 -6.95 3.06
CA LEU A 103 5.46 -7.66 4.09
C LEU A 103 6.44 -8.06 5.20
N ASN A 104 6.24 -7.53 6.38
CA ASN A 104 6.81 -8.13 7.57
C ASN A 104 6.10 -9.48 7.78
N VAL A 105 6.85 -10.55 7.99
CA VAL A 105 6.28 -11.92 8.07
C VAL A 105 5.61 -12.18 9.42
N ASP A 106 5.76 -11.28 10.39
CA ASP A 106 4.88 -11.27 11.56
C ASP A 106 3.51 -10.67 11.17
N LEU A 107 2.80 -11.44 10.35
CA LEU A 107 1.49 -11.07 9.79
C LEU A 107 0.38 -10.98 10.85
N GLU A 108 0.68 -11.29 12.11
CA GLU A 108 -0.25 -11.14 13.23
C GLU A 108 -0.12 -9.78 13.93
N GLY A 109 1.00 -9.06 13.70
CA GLY A 109 1.22 -7.67 14.06
C GLY A 109 1.08 -7.22 15.52
N PRO A 110 1.12 -8.09 16.56
CA PRO A 110 0.86 -7.62 17.91
C PRO A 110 1.88 -6.57 18.39
N GLY A 111 3.16 -6.75 18.06
CA GLY A 111 4.21 -5.80 18.45
C GLY A 111 4.08 -4.44 17.76
N GLN A 112 3.74 -4.43 16.47
CA GLN A 112 3.52 -3.18 15.73
C GLN A 112 2.30 -2.39 16.25
N VAL A 113 1.21 -3.10 16.58
CA VAL A 113 -0.01 -2.48 17.13
C VAL A 113 0.28 -1.88 18.52
N GLU A 114 0.98 -2.60 19.39
CA GLU A 114 1.36 -2.12 20.71
C GLU A 114 2.21 -0.85 20.64
N VAL A 115 3.26 -0.85 19.82
CA VAL A 115 4.10 0.32 19.55
C VAL A 115 3.24 1.48 19.06
N THR A 116 2.41 1.26 18.05
CA THR A 116 1.57 2.30 17.45
C THR A 116 0.62 2.95 18.46
N LEU A 117 -0.01 2.15 19.31
CA LEU A 117 -0.95 2.63 20.32
C LEU A 117 -0.28 3.29 21.54
N ALA A 118 1.05 3.32 21.62
CA ALA A 118 1.79 4.08 22.62
C ALA A 118 1.99 5.56 22.23
N HIS A 119 1.70 5.93 20.97
CA HIS A 119 1.86 7.29 20.46
C HIS A 119 0.56 8.09 20.52
N ASP A 120 0.50 9.13 21.32
CA ASP A 120 -0.71 9.93 21.58
C ASP A 120 -1.26 10.65 20.34
N ASN A 121 -0.42 10.95 19.35
CA ASN A 121 -0.84 11.59 18.10
C ASN A 121 -1.43 10.59 17.07
N VAL A 122 -1.31 9.29 17.28
CA VAL A 122 -1.98 8.28 16.46
C VAL A 122 -3.44 8.17 16.89
N ASN A 123 -4.36 8.58 16.05
CA ASN A 123 -5.79 8.50 16.34
C ASN A 123 -6.58 7.60 15.37
N MET A 124 -5.91 6.94 14.42
CA MET A 124 -6.54 5.92 13.57
C MET A 124 -5.54 4.83 13.19
N VAL A 125 -5.96 3.58 13.34
CA VAL A 125 -5.27 2.39 12.84
C VAL A 125 -6.05 1.82 11.68
N ILE A 126 -5.39 1.54 10.57
CA ILE A 126 -6.01 1.04 9.34
C ILE A 126 -5.49 -0.37 9.02
N ASN A 127 -6.33 -1.21 8.43
CA ASN A 127 -5.86 -2.46 7.85
C ASN A 127 -6.15 -2.54 6.34
N ALA A 128 -5.09 -2.69 5.55
CA ALA A 128 -5.15 -2.73 4.09
C ALA A 128 -5.62 -4.08 3.52
N LEU A 129 -5.56 -5.19 4.27
CA LEU A 129 -5.78 -6.55 3.76
C LEU A 129 -6.96 -7.30 4.41
N GLY A 130 -8.12 -6.65 4.46
CA GLY A 130 -9.35 -7.23 4.98
C GLY A 130 -9.66 -6.80 6.41
N PRO A 131 -10.62 -7.46 7.10
CA PRO A 131 -10.94 -7.14 8.49
C PRO A 131 -9.74 -7.37 9.41
N PRO A 132 -9.36 -6.39 10.25
CA PRO A 132 -8.33 -6.60 11.25
C PRO A 132 -8.79 -7.65 12.30
N PRO A 133 -7.86 -8.27 13.02
CA PRO A 133 -8.22 -9.14 14.15
C PRO A 133 -9.07 -8.40 15.18
N LYS A 134 -10.06 -9.09 15.78
CA LYS A 134 -10.99 -8.46 16.74
C LYS A 134 -10.28 -7.79 17.92
N TYR A 135 -9.18 -8.39 18.42
CA TYR A 135 -8.43 -7.79 19.52
C TYR A 135 -7.83 -6.42 19.17
N VAL A 136 -7.41 -6.20 17.91
CA VAL A 136 -6.90 -4.91 17.45
C VAL A 136 -8.01 -3.85 17.53
N VAL A 137 -9.23 -4.18 17.08
CA VAL A 137 -10.37 -3.28 17.18
C VAL A 137 -10.67 -2.93 18.64
N ASP A 138 -10.68 -3.94 19.52
CA ASP A 138 -10.98 -3.75 20.93
C ASP A 138 -9.92 -2.88 21.64
N GLU A 139 -8.64 -3.08 21.34
CA GLU A 139 -7.54 -2.27 21.90
C GLU A 139 -7.56 -0.82 21.41
N CYS A 140 -7.83 -0.62 20.12
CA CYS A 140 -8.00 0.73 19.56
C CYS A 140 -9.15 1.47 20.24
N HIS A 141 -10.33 0.86 20.34
CA HIS A 141 -11.51 1.47 20.97
C HIS A 141 -11.32 1.76 22.46
N GLN A 142 -10.55 0.93 23.20
CA GLN A 142 -10.22 1.21 24.61
C GLN A 142 -9.37 2.47 24.80
N ARG A 143 -8.72 2.94 23.74
CA ARG A 143 -7.83 4.12 23.73
C ARG A 143 -8.38 5.29 22.91
N ASP A 144 -9.65 5.23 22.53
CA ASP A 144 -10.33 6.21 21.66
C ASP A 144 -9.64 6.39 20.29
N VAL A 145 -8.98 5.34 19.78
CA VAL A 145 -8.35 5.29 18.45
C VAL A 145 -9.33 4.65 17.46
N LEU A 146 -9.56 5.32 16.33
CA LEU A 146 -10.45 4.84 15.26
C LEU A 146 -9.83 3.65 14.51
N VAL A 147 -10.69 2.79 13.98
CA VAL A 147 -10.28 1.68 13.11
C VAL A 147 -10.78 1.92 11.70
N GLY A 148 -9.86 1.97 10.73
CA GLY A 148 -10.13 2.05 9.30
C GLY A 148 -9.93 0.71 8.59
N GLY A 149 -10.67 0.50 7.48
CA GLY A 149 -10.51 -0.71 6.69
C GLY A 149 -10.71 -0.48 5.19
N LEU A 150 -9.77 -1.00 4.38
CA LEU A 150 -9.85 -0.95 2.92
C LEU A 150 -10.80 -2.02 2.40
N VAL A 151 -11.68 -1.64 1.47
CA VAL A 151 -12.67 -2.53 0.88
C VAL A 151 -12.73 -2.38 -0.64
N GLY A 152 -12.79 -3.51 -1.36
CA GLY A 152 -12.95 -3.56 -2.81
C GLY A 152 -14.33 -4.05 -3.26
N SER A 153 -15.30 -4.18 -2.34
CA SER A 153 -16.69 -4.55 -2.64
C SER A 153 -17.63 -4.19 -1.50
N ARG A 154 -18.94 -4.15 -1.80
CA ARG A 154 -20.01 -4.00 -0.79
C ARG A 154 -19.91 -5.06 0.32
N GLN A 155 -19.71 -6.32 -0.03
CA GLN A 155 -19.60 -7.41 0.94
C GLN A 155 -18.39 -7.27 1.86
N HIS A 156 -17.30 -6.68 1.38
CA HIS A 156 -16.15 -6.37 2.22
C HIS A 156 -16.50 -5.27 3.24
N ALA A 157 -17.24 -4.23 2.83
CA ALA A 157 -17.69 -3.17 3.75
C ALA A 157 -18.61 -3.73 4.85
N GLU A 158 -19.58 -4.57 4.49
CA GLU A 158 -20.46 -5.23 5.45
C GLU A 158 -19.69 -6.08 6.49
N ARG A 159 -18.61 -6.77 6.07
CA ARG A 159 -17.73 -7.52 6.99
C ARG A 159 -16.91 -6.62 7.91
N GLN A 160 -16.44 -5.49 7.41
CA GLN A 160 -15.72 -4.49 8.21
C GLN A 160 -16.64 -3.93 9.31
N LEU A 161 -17.86 -3.56 8.97
CA LEU A 161 -18.85 -3.08 9.95
C LEU A 161 -19.15 -4.11 11.03
N ALA A 162 -19.26 -5.39 10.65
CA ALA A 162 -19.58 -6.47 11.58
C ALA A 162 -18.53 -6.69 12.68
N ILE A 163 -17.30 -6.21 12.49
CA ILE A 163 -16.23 -6.28 13.50
C ILE A 163 -16.02 -4.97 14.25
N GLY A 164 -16.71 -3.88 13.88
CA GLY A 164 -16.63 -2.58 14.54
C GLY A 164 -15.65 -1.60 13.89
N THR A 165 -15.39 -1.71 12.58
CA THR A 165 -14.62 -0.72 11.84
C THR A 165 -15.37 0.61 11.78
N ASP A 166 -14.69 1.73 12.09
CA ASP A 166 -15.26 3.07 12.21
C ASP A 166 -15.23 3.85 10.87
N VAL A 167 -14.21 3.61 10.03
CA VAL A 167 -14.01 4.32 8.76
C VAL A 167 -13.80 3.32 7.63
N ILE A 168 -14.57 3.44 6.56
CA ILE A 168 -14.46 2.56 5.39
C ILE A 168 -13.73 3.28 4.25
N ILE A 169 -12.67 2.66 3.73
CA ILE A 169 -11.93 3.15 2.56
C ILE A 169 -12.34 2.33 1.34
N ALA A 170 -13.22 2.89 0.48
CA ALA A 170 -13.69 2.25 -0.75
C ALA A 170 -12.62 2.36 -1.85
N GLN A 171 -11.84 1.29 -2.03
CA GLN A 171 -10.68 1.25 -2.91
C GLN A 171 -11.04 0.61 -4.26
N GLY A 172 -11.17 1.42 -5.30
CA GLY A 172 -11.43 0.97 -6.66
C GLY A 172 -10.22 0.33 -7.35
N THR A 173 -10.50 -0.31 -8.49
CA THR A 173 -9.50 -1.07 -9.26
C THR A 173 -8.36 -0.21 -9.81
N GLU A 174 -8.51 1.10 -9.92
CA GLU A 174 -7.49 2.04 -10.37
C GLU A 174 -6.38 2.28 -9.37
N ALA A 175 -6.58 1.86 -8.12
CA ALA A 175 -5.62 2.00 -7.02
C ALA A 175 -4.36 1.16 -7.23
N GLY A 176 -3.25 1.59 -6.65
CA GLY A 176 -2.02 0.82 -6.54
C GLY A 176 -2.08 -0.25 -5.45
N GLY A 177 -1.22 -1.26 -5.56
CA GLY A 177 -1.18 -2.36 -4.62
C GLY A 177 -2.36 -3.33 -4.78
N HIS A 178 -2.67 -4.04 -3.71
CA HIS A 178 -3.76 -5.02 -3.71
C HIS A 178 -5.11 -4.30 -3.85
N CYS A 179 -5.80 -4.50 -4.94
CA CYS A 179 -7.11 -3.90 -5.22
C CYS A 179 -8.07 -4.91 -5.84
N GLY A 180 -9.38 -4.63 -5.70
CA GLY A 180 -10.46 -5.40 -6.32
C GLY A 180 -10.62 -5.14 -7.82
N ASP A 181 -11.70 -5.66 -8.41
CA ASP A 181 -12.00 -5.53 -9.84
C ASP A 181 -12.99 -4.38 -10.14
N ILE A 182 -13.63 -3.82 -9.11
CA ILE A 182 -14.67 -2.81 -9.27
C ILE A 182 -14.01 -1.44 -9.36
N SER A 183 -14.39 -0.65 -10.39
CA SER A 183 -13.88 0.72 -10.55
C SER A 183 -14.41 1.65 -9.47
N THR A 184 -13.63 2.69 -9.14
CA THR A 184 -13.97 3.69 -8.11
C THR A 184 -15.35 4.31 -8.33
N MET A 185 -15.69 4.66 -9.58
CA MET A 185 -16.98 5.24 -9.95
C MET A 185 -18.16 4.33 -9.62
N VAL A 186 -17.99 3.01 -9.67
CA VAL A 186 -19.03 2.02 -9.38
C VAL A 186 -19.00 1.62 -7.89
N LEU A 187 -17.81 1.47 -7.32
CA LEU A 187 -17.62 0.96 -5.96
C LEU A 187 -18.11 1.94 -4.90
N VAL A 188 -17.73 3.22 -5.03
CA VAL A 188 -17.98 4.23 -3.99
C VAL A 188 -19.46 4.33 -3.64
N PRO A 189 -20.41 4.55 -4.58
CA PRO A 189 -21.83 4.64 -4.22
C PRO A 189 -22.38 3.32 -3.66
N GLN A 190 -21.92 2.16 -4.15
CA GLN A 190 -22.32 0.86 -3.59
C GLN A 190 -21.91 0.67 -2.13
N VAL A 191 -20.72 1.17 -1.76
CA VAL A 191 -20.23 1.11 -0.38
C VAL A 191 -20.96 2.13 0.49
N VAL A 192 -21.13 3.37 0.04
CA VAL A 192 -21.90 4.41 0.76
C VAL A 192 -23.31 3.93 1.08
N ASP A 193 -24.02 3.37 0.09
CA ASP A 193 -25.37 2.85 0.29
C ASP A 193 -25.40 1.64 1.26
N ALA A 194 -24.35 0.86 1.30
CA ALA A 194 -24.28 -0.33 2.15
C ALA A 194 -23.98 -0.01 3.61
N VAL A 195 -23.16 1.01 3.88
CA VAL A 195 -22.74 1.35 5.26
C VAL A 195 -23.67 2.35 5.93
N GLY A 196 -24.44 3.11 5.13
CA GLY A 196 -25.35 4.11 5.63
C GLY A 196 -24.68 5.43 6.05
N PRO A 197 -25.47 6.40 6.54
CA PRO A 197 -25.01 7.77 6.76
C PRO A 197 -24.11 7.96 7.99
N ASP A 198 -24.10 7.01 8.90
CA ASP A 198 -23.39 7.14 10.19
C ASP A 198 -21.92 6.70 10.12
N VAL A 199 -21.51 6.02 9.03
CA VAL A 199 -20.16 5.52 8.85
C VAL A 199 -19.46 6.29 7.73
N PRO A 200 -18.35 7.00 8.03
CA PRO A 200 -17.57 7.72 7.02
C PRO A 200 -17.02 6.79 5.94
N VAL A 201 -17.18 7.18 4.68
CA VAL A 201 -16.56 6.51 3.53
C VAL A 201 -15.55 7.43 2.88
N LEU A 202 -14.31 6.98 2.76
CA LEU A 202 -13.27 7.63 1.98
C LEU A 202 -13.12 6.92 0.63
N ALA A 203 -13.10 7.67 -0.46
CA ALA A 203 -12.89 7.12 -1.80
C ALA A 203 -11.39 6.98 -2.10
N ALA A 204 -10.99 5.82 -2.62
CA ALA A 204 -9.62 5.53 -2.99
C ALA A 204 -9.51 4.94 -4.39
N GLY A 205 -8.42 5.23 -5.10
CA GLY A 205 -8.16 4.75 -6.45
C GLY A 205 -8.52 5.78 -7.53
N GLY A 206 -7.55 6.13 -8.36
CA GLY A 206 -7.74 7.08 -9.44
C GLY A 206 -7.90 8.55 -9.03
N ILE A 207 -7.46 8.94 -7.84
CA ILE A 207 -7.65 10.28 -7.28
C ILE A 207 -6.30 10.95 -7.00
N GLN A 208 -6.08 12.15 -7.56
CA GLN A 208 -4.88 12.96 -7.34
C GLN A 208 -5.17 14.47 -7.33
N ASP A 209 -6.32 14.91 -7.81
CA ASP A 209 -6.65 16.34 -7.93
C ASP A 209 -8.06 16.66 -7.38
N GLY A 210 -8.35 17.96 -7.25
CA GLY A 210 -9.61 18.43 -6.70
C GLY A 210 -10.86 18.07 -7.51
N ARG A 211 -10.73 17.84 -8.83
CA ARG A 211 -11.88 17.43 -9.68
C ARG A 211 -12.29 16.00 -9.33
N GLN A 212 -11.31 15.12 -9.13
CA GLN A 212 -11.57 13.73 -8.74
C GLN A 212 -12.06 13.66 -7.30
N MET A 213 -11.54 14.51 -6.40
CA MET A 213 -12.08 14.65 -5.05
C MET A 213 -13.54 15.11 -5.07
N ALA A 214 -13.88 16.12 -5.86
CA ALA A 214 -15.27 16.59 -6.02
C ALA A 214 -16.19 15.50 -6.57
N ALA A 215 -15.73 14.73 -7.56
CA ALA A 215 -16.47 13.60 -8.10
C ALA A 215 -16.71 12.50 -7.05
N ALA A 216 -15.71 12.16 -6.26
CA ALA A 216 -15.82 11.19 -5.17
C ALA A 216 -16.84 11.64 -4.10
N MET A 217 -16.83 12.92 -3.73
CA MET A 217 -17.80 13.48 -2.79
C MET A 217 -19.22 13.51 -3.39
N ALA A 218 -19.37 13.79 -4.68
CA ALA A 218 -20.65 13.71 -5.38
C ALA A 218 -21.21 12.27 -5.43
N LEU A 219 -20.34 11.24 -5.36
CA LEU A 219 -20.74 9.83 -5.21
C LEU A 219 -21.12 9.44 -3.79
N GLY A 220 -21.02 10.37 -2.82
CA GLY A 220 -21.41 10.19 -1.43
C GLY A 220 -20.26 9.94 -0.46
N ALA A 221 -19.00 9.94 -0.91
CA ALA A 221 -17.84 9.87 -0.02
C ALA A 221 -17.69 11.16 0.81
N GLN A 222 -17.23 11.08 2.05
CA GLN A 222 -16.95 12.22 2.93
C GLN A 222 -15.50 12.74 2.78
N GLY A 223 -14.68 12.06 2.01
CA GLY A 223 -13.30 12.45 1.73
C GLY A 223 -12.64 11.49 0.76
N VAL A 224 -11.33 11.65 0.60
CA VAL A 224 -10.53 10.81 -0.29
C VAL A 224 -9.32 10.22 0.44
N TRP A 225 -8.91 9.04 -0.02
CA TRP A 225 -7.71 8.34 0.41
C TRP A 225 -6.78 8.18 -0.79
N THR A 226 -5.61 8.80 -0.73
CA THR A 226 -4.67 8.86 -1.84
C THR A 226 -3.34 8.23 -1.46
N GLY A 227 -2.79 7.40 -2.33
CA GLY A 227 -1.51 6.71 -2.11
C GLY A 227 -0.50 7.01 -3.20
N SER A 228 -0.79 6.61 -4.43
CA SER A 228 0.18 6.58 -5.52
C SER A 228 0.75 7.93 -5.92
N MET A 229 0.01 9.02 -5.74
CA MET A 229 0.51 10.37 -6.02
C MET A 229 1.71 10.74 -5.14
N TRP A 230 1.76 10.22 -3.91
CA TRP A 230 2.81 10.52 -2.95
C TRP A 230 4.15 9.89 -3.29
N LEU A 231 4.19 8.89 -4.19
CA LEU A 231 5.45 8.32 -4.71
C LEU A 231 6.28 9.34 -5.48
N LEU A 232 5.63 10.39 -6.00
CA LEU A 232 6.25 11.52 -6.71
C LEU A 232 6.23 12.81 -5.87
N ALA A 233 6.07 12.69 -4.55
CA ALA A 233 6.32 13.79 -3.63
C ALA A 233 7.83 13.99 -3.43
N GLN A 234 8.26 15.23 -3.22
CA GLN A 234 9.66 15.57 -2.95
C GLN A 234 10.19 14.91 -1.68
N GLU A 235 9.29 14.68 -0.72
CA GLU A 235 9.56 14.06 0.58
C GLU A 235 9.53 12.51 0.52
N ALA A 236 9.22 11.90 -0.65
CA ALA A 236 9.18 10.46 -0.80
C ALA A 236 10.60 9.88 -0.83
N ASP A 237 10.82 8.80 -0.08
CA ASP A 237 12.08 8.04 -0.08
C ASP A 237 12.03 7.00 -1.22
N MET A 238 12.12 7.48 -2.46
CA MET A 238 12.09 6.65 -3.67
C MET A 238 13.45 6.59 -4.34
N HIS A 239 13.83 5.41 -4.81
CA HIS A 239 15.03 5.26 -5.64
C HIS A 239 14.90 6.07 -6.94
N PRO A 240 15.96 6.80 -7.37
CA PRO A 240 15.90 7.66 -8.56
C PRO A 240 15.41 6.94 -9.82
N GLU A 241 15.87 5.71 -10.07
CA GLU A 241 15.43 4.91 -11.22
C GLU A 241 13.95 4.56 -11.21
N VAL A 242 13.37 4.36 -10.02
CA VAL A 242 11.92 4.13 -9.87
C VAL A 242 11.16 5.43 -10.12
N THR A 243 11.65 6.56 -9.58
CA THR A 243 11.05 7.89 -9.82
C THR A 243 11.03 8.22 -11.32
N GLU A 244 12.13 7.98 -12.03
CA GLU A 244 12.21 8.17 -13.49
C GLU A 244 11.18 7.30 -14.23
N ASN A 245 11.09 6.01 -13.89
CA ASN A 245 10.11 5.11 -14.48
C ASN A 245 8.66 5.59 -14.27
N LEU A 246 8.34 6.06 -13.06
CA LEU A 246 7.01 6.56 -12.74
C LEU A 246 6.68 7.86 -13.49
N LEU A 247 7.66 8.75 -13.72
CA LEU A 247 7.49 9.99 -14.47
C LEU A 247 7.35 9.75 -15.98
N ASP A 248 8.03 8.72 -16.51
CA ASP A 248 7.96 8.34 -17.94
C ASP A 248 6.70 7.51 -18.25
N ALA A 249 6.02 6.95 -17.23
CA ALA A 249 4.90 6.03 -17.38
C ALA A 249 3.60 6.70 -17.83
N THR A 250 2.79 5.97 -18.56
CA THR A 250 1.39 6.28 -18.85
C THR A 250 0.45 5.46 -17.96
N SER A 251 -0.82 5.83 -17.87
CA SER A 251 -1.80 5.08 -17.06
C SER A 251 -1.95 3.61 -17.46
N THR A 252 -1.60 3.24 -18.69
CA THR A 252 -1.64 1.87 -19.20
C THR A 252 -0.47 1.01 -18.77
N ASP A 253 0.61 1.63 -18.25
CA ASP A 253 1.78 0.93 -17.74
C ASP A 253 1.61 0.41 -16.31
N PHE A 254 0.45 0.67 -15.70
CA PHE A 254 0.09 0.15 -14.37
C PHE A 254 -0.90 -0.99 -14.49
N ILE A 255 -0.41 -2.22 -14.47
CA ILE A 255 -1.21 -3.44 -14.65
C ILE A 255 -1.45 -4.18 -13.34
N ARG A 256 -2.54 -4.94 -13.27
CA ARG A 256 -2.77 -5.87 -12.15
C ARG A 256 -2.10 -7.20 -12.46
N SER A 257 -1.14 -7.57 -11.64
CA SER A 257 -0.39 -8.82 -11.76
C SER A 257 -0.24 -9.48 -10.39
N ARG A 258 0.07 -10.78 -10.40
CA ARG A 258 0.42 -11.57 -9.22
C ARG A 258 1.92 -11.69 -9.02
N ALA A 259 2.73 -11.15 -9.91
CA ALA A 259 4.17 -11.34 -9.99
C ALA A 259 4.95 -10.93 -8.73
N MET A 260 4.43 -9.95 -7.95
CA MET A 260 5.10 -9.51 -6.72
C MET A 260 4.72 -10.32 -5.49
N THR A 261 3.43 -10.61 -5.29
CA THR A 261 2.95 -11.12 -3.99
C THR A 261 2.13 -12.40 -4.07
N GLY A 262 1.82 -12.88 -5.28
CA GLY A 262 0.92 -14.00 -5.49
C GLY A 262 -0.57 -13.65 -5.42
N LYS A 263 -0.91 -12.41 -5.01
CA LYS A 263 -2.26 -11.85 -5.08
C LYS A 263 -2.33 -10.73 -6.11
N PRO A 264 -3.49 -10.49 -6.76
CA PRO A 264 -3.63 -9.40 -7.71
C PRO A 264 -3.31 -8.06 -7.07
N ALA A 265 -2.26 -7.40 -7.57
CA ALA A 265 -1.84 -6.08 -7.13
C ALA A 265 -1.53 -5.21 -8.35
N ARG A 266 -1.98 -3.95 -8.36
CA ARG A 266 -1.62 -3.01 -9.42
C ARG A 266 -0.25 -2.44 -9.16
N GLN A 267 0.60 -2.52 -10.18
CA GLN A 267 2.00 -2.15 -10.12
C GLN A 267 2.51 -1.67 -11.48
N TYR A 268 3.62 -0.95 -11.47
CA TYR A 268 4.32 -0.58 -12.69
C TYR A 268 4.77 -1.83 -13.47
N ARG A 269 4.62 -1.80 -14.77
CA ARG A 269 4.95 -2.88 -15.70
C ARG A 269 6.46 -2.93 -15.95
N SER A 270 7.21 -3.50 -15.01
CA SER A 270 8.65 -3.74 -15.13
C SER A 270 8.95 -5.04 -15.88
N ALA A 271 10.23 -5.27 -16.23
CA ALA A 271 10.67 -6.52 -16.86
C ALA A 271 10.33 -7.76 -16.01
N TRP A 272 10.38 -7.66 -14.66
CA TRP A 272 9.91 -8.73 -13.79
C TRP A 272 8.45 -9.05 -14.01
N VAL A 273 7.59 -8.04 -14.04
CA VAL A 273 6.15 -8.22 -14.24
C VAL A 273 5.88 -8.82 -15.61
N ASP A 274 6.51 -8.29 -16.66
CA ASP A 274 6.35 -8.81 -18.03
C ASP A 274 6.79 -10.26 -18.16
N ALA A 275 7.86 -10.67 -17.49
CA ALA A 275 8.33 -12.03 -17.49
C ALA A 275 7.31 -13.00 -16.88
N TRP A 276 6.67 -12.64 -15.77
CA TRP A 276 5.66 -13.47 -15.10
C TRP A 276 4.30 -13.48 -15.79
N GLU A 277 4.04 -12.59 -16.75
CA GLU A 277 2.84 -12.58 -17.60
C GLU A 277 3.04 -13.37 -18.92
N ARG A 278 4.22 -13.96 -19.16
CA ARG A 278 4.51 -14.77 -20.35
C ARG A 278 3.82 -16.13 -20.25
N GLU A 279 3.47 -16.71 -21.39
CA GLU A 279 2.84 -18.06 -21.47
C GLU A 279 3.77 -19.19 -20.98
N ASP A 280 5.07 -19.02 -21.06
CA ASP A 280 6.09 -19.98 -20.63
C ASP A 280 6.57 -19.78 -19.17
N ALA A 281 6.07 -18.76 -18.47
CA ALA A 281 6.37 -18.55 -17.08
C ALA A 281 5.67 -19.60 -16.19
N PRO A 282 6.30 -19.99 -15.06
CA PRO A 282 5.60 -20.82 -14.08
C PRO A 282 4.43 -20.05 -13.44
N ASP A 283 3.42 -20.78 -12.96
CA ASP A 283 2.30 -20.18 -12.23
C ASP A 283 2.82 -19.43 -10.99
N THR A 284 2.25 -18.26 -10.70
CA THR A 284 2.64 -17.50 -9.49
C THR A 284 2.29 -18.26 -8.21
N LEU A 285 3.20 -18.24 -7.24
CA LEU A 285 3.04 -18.88 -5.94
C LEU A 285 2.01 -18.14 -5.06
N PRO A 286 1.37 -18.81 -4.10
CA PRO A 286 0.48 -18.15 -3.16
C PRO A 286 1.25 -17.18 -2.24
N MET A 287 0.57 -16.12 -1.76
CA MET A 287 1.11 -15.21 -0.74
C MET A 287 1.31 -15.96 0.59
N PRO A 288 2.44 -15.82 1.30
CA PRO A 288 3.54 -14.86 1.05
C PRO A 288 4.69 -15.40 0.19
N ILE A 289 4.65 -16.65 -0.29
CA ILE A 289 5.78 -17.34 -0.93
C ILE A 289 6.26 -16.60 -2.18
N GLN A 290 5.34 -16.13 -3.04
CA GLN A 290 5.71 -15.30 -4.20
C GLN A 290 6.40 -13.99 -3.77
N GLY A 291 5.96 -13.39 -2.67
CA GLY A 291 6.56 -12.18 -2.12
C GLY A 291 7.99 -12.42 -1.60
N LEU A 292 8.27 -13.60 -1.03
CA LEU A 292 9.61 -14.00 -0.61
C LEU A 292 10.53 -14.18 -1.82
N LEU A 293 10.06 -14.85 -2.87
CA LEU A 293 10.79 -14.97 -4.14
C LEU A 293 11.09 -13.59 -4.73
N PHE A 294 10.07 -12.74 -4.89
CA PHE A 294 10.25 -11.38 -5.37
C PHE A 294 11.25 -10.58 -4.51
N GLY A 295 11.14 -10.67 -3.19
CA GLY A 295 12.03 -9.98 -2.25
C GLY A 295 13.50 -10.41 -2.36
N GLU A 296 13.76 -11.68 -2.66
CA GLU A 296 15.11 -12.20 -2.90
C GLU A 296 15.74 -11.55 -4.13
N TYR A 297 15.01 -11.52 -5.25
CA TYR A 297 15.52 -11.01 -6.51
C TYR A 297 15.49 -9.48 -6.61
N SER A 298 14.52 -8.82 -5.99
CA SER A 298 14.43 -7.35 -6.00
C SER A 298 15.65 -6.69 -5.35
N ARG A 299 16.27 -7.32 -4.36
CA ARG A 299 17.54 -6.85 -3.78
C ARG A 299 18.70 -6.88 -4.78
N ARG A 300 18.73 -7.87 -5.69
CA ARG A 300 19.78 -7.98 -6.73
C ARG A 300 19.71 -6.79 -7.69
N TRP A 301 18.55 -6.54 -8.28
CA TRP A 301 18.41 -5.43 -9.24
C TRP A 301 18.41 -4.04 -8.58
N SER A 302 17.92 -3.89 -7.34
CA SER A 302 18.01 -2.61 -6.61
C SER A 302 19.46 -2.23 -6.32
N ARG A 303 20.32 -3.19 -5.98
CA ARG A 303 21.74 -2.95 -5.73
C ARG A 303 22.48 -2.39 -6.95
N VAL A 304 22.08 -2.77 -8.14
CA VAL A 304 22.68 -2.28 -9.40
C VAL A 304 21.88 -1.15 -10.04
N HIS A 305 20.86 -0.65 -9.34
CA HIS A 305 19.98 0.42 -9.82
C HIS A 305 19.37 0.14 -11.20
N SER A 306 18.90 -1.10 -11.41
CA SER A 306 18.34 -1.49 -12.71
C SER A 306 17.03 -0.78 -12.99
N LYS A 307 17.03 0.14 -13.96
CA LYS A 307 15.81 0.84 -14.42
C LYS A 307 14.81 -0.14 -15.02
N GLU A 308 15.25 -1.17 -15.72
CA GLU A 308 14.40 -2.16 -16.39
C GLU A 308 13.54 -2.97 -15.40
N PHE A 309 14.14 -3.37 -14.25
CA PHE A 309 13.47 -4.14 -13.20
C PHE A 309 12.89 -3.25 -12.10
N GLY A 310 13.29 -1.97 -12.04
CA GLY A 310 12.80 -1.01 -11.06
C GLY A 310 11.31 -0.75 -11.22
N GLY A 311 10.54 -1.01 -10.18
CA GLY A 311 9.10 -0.82 -10.17
C GLY A 311 8.54 -0.68 -8.76
N HIS A 312 7.29 -0.26 -8.67
CA HIS A 312 6.60 -0.06 -7.40
C HIS A 312 5.10 -0.36 -7.57
N PRO A 313 4.41 -0.87 -6.53
CA PRO A 313 2.95 -0.87 -6.50
C PRO A 313 2.43 0.56 -6.63
N ALA A 314 1.71 0.84 -7.72
CA ALA A 314 1.20 2.17 -8.01
C ALA A 314 -0.09 2.10 -8.83
N GLY A 315 -0.97 3.08 -8.65
CA GLY A 315 -2.23 3.20 -9.36
C GLY A 315 -2.10 3.89 -10.71
N GLN A 316 -3.13 3.76 -11.55
CA GLN A 316 -3.17 4.32 -12.89
C GLN A 316 -3.02 5.85 -12.93
N ILE A 317 -3.32 6.52 -11.83
CA ILE A 317 -3.24 7.98 -11.71
C ILE A 317 -1.81 8.52 -11.88
N VAL A 318 -0.78 7.72 -11.57
CA VAL A 318 0.62 8.10 -11.71
C VAL A 318 0.95 8.50 -13.15
N GLY A 319 0.37 7.83 -14.14
CA GLY A 319 0.56 8.17 -15.56
C GLY A 319 0.04 9.55 -16.00
N SER A 320 -0.53 10.34 -15.09
CA SER A 320 -0.91 11.74 -15.33
C SER A 320 -0.09 12.74 -14.51
N ILE A 321 0.96 12.29 -13.81
CA ILE A 321 1.88 13.14 -13.04
C ILE A 321 3.17 13.32 -13.82
N ASP A 322 3.53 14.56 -14.11
CA ASP A 322 4.65 14.92 -14.99
C ASP A 322 5.92 15.41 -14.26
N LYS A 323 5.86 15.55 -12.93
CA LYS A 323 6.99 16.05 -12.13
C LYS A 323 6.87 15.72 -10.65
N VAL A 324 8.02 15.66 -9.98
CA VAL A 324 8.11 15.63 -8.52
C VAL A 324 7.72 16.99 -7.94
N ARG A 325 6.92 17.00 -6.87
CA ARG A 325 6.40 18.21 -6.21
C ARG A 325 6.42 18.09 -4.70
N PRO A 326 6.54 19.21 -3.95
CA PRO A 326 6.33 19.18 -2.50
C PRO A 326 4.94 18.62 -2.14
N ALA A 327 4.86 17.71 -1.19
CA ALA A 327 3.60 17.13 -0.74
C ALA A 327 2.60 18.21 -0.28
N ARG A 328 3.10 19.27 0.38
CA ARG A 328 2.29 20.43 0.78
C ARG A 328 1.55 21.05 -0.41
N ASP A 329 2.25 21.28 -1.51
CA ASP A 329 1.65 21.93 -2.69
C ASP A 329 0.60 21.02 -3.33
N MET A 330 0.83 19.70 -3.31
CA MET A 330 -0.12 18.72 -3.81
C MET A 330 -1.43 18.71 -2.99
N VAL A 331 -1.33 18.82 -1.65
CA VAL A 331 -2.51 18.95 -0.76
C VAL A 331 -3.27 20.23 -1.06
N LEU A 332 -2.57 21.38 -1.12
CA LEU A 332 -3.20 22.67 -1.35
C LEU A 332 -3.90 22.76 -2.72
N ASP A 333 -3.27 22.24 -3.76
CA ASP A 333 -3.85 22.18 -5.10
C ASP A 333 -5.09 21.29 -5.17
N MET A 334 -5.09 20.17 -4.43
CA MET A 334 -6.26 19.29 -4.35
C MET A 334 -7.44 20.02 -3.70
N VAL A 335 -7.20 20.72 -2.59
CA VAL A 335 -8.24 21.48 -1.88
C VAL A 335 -8.73 22.65 -2.74
N GLN A 336 -7.81 23.41 -3.37
CA GLN A 336 -8.20 24.52 -4.23
C GLN A 336 -9.02 24.03 -5.45
N GLY A 337 -8.56 22.96 -6.11
CA GLY A 337 -9.28 22.39 -7.24
C GLY A 337 -10.66 21.83 -6.88
N TRP A 338 -10.84 21.33 -5.65
CA TRP A 338 -12.15 20.96 -5.13
C TRP A 338 -13.06 22.19 -4.95
N ILE A 339 -12.54 23.28 -4.37
CA ILE A 339 -13.28 24.55 -4.21
C ILE A 339 -13.72 25.08 -5.57
N ASP A 340 -12.80 25.12 -6.54
CA ASP A 340 -13.08 25.61 -7.90
C ASP A 340 -14.22 24.83 -8.59
N VAL A 341 -14.30 23.51 -8.37
CA VAL A 341 -15.40 22.66 -8.87
C VAL A 341 -16.70 22.94 -8.11
N ALA A 342 -16.64 23.06 -6.78
CA ALA A 342 -17.82 23.34 -5.97
C ALA A 342 -18.48 24.68 -6.37
N GLU A 343 -17.69 25.71 -6.65
CA GLU A 343 -18.16 27.01 -7.11
C GLU A 343 -18.80 26.97 -8.52
N GLN A 344 -18.44 25.98 -9.38
CA GLN A 344 -19.07 25.81 -10.70
C GLN A 344 -20.49 25.24 -10.63
N PHE A 345 -20.80 24.51 -9.55
CA PHE A 345 -22.08 23.82 -9.37
C PHE A 345 -22.97 24.45 -8.28
N GLY A 346 -22.46 25.39 -7.49
CA GLY A 346 -23.19 26.14 -6.45
C GLY A 346 -23.67 27.45 -6.95
#